data_e755eb315ac1c12f33f78cd4848d83d4
#
_entry.id   e755eb315ac1c12f33f78cd4848d83d4
#
_cell.length_a   1.000
_cell.length_b   1.000
_cell.length_c   1.000
_cell.angle_alpha   90.00
_cell.angle_beta   90.00
_cell.angle_gamma   90.00
#
_symmetry.space_group_name_H-M   'P 1'
#
loop_
_entity.id
_entity.type
_entity.pdbx_description
1 polymer ?
#
loop_
_entity_poly.entity_id
_entity_poly.type
_entity_poly.pdbx_seq_one_letter_code
_entity_poly.pdbx_strand_id
1 'polypeptide(L)'
;MKKIIFYFIIASLVFGETKKWDAHSAYLLPQKRWEMGLFQPFRYGYSESIEYSVHPLWFFVMPNFSLKKSQSDIAGFTSASQYKIVYPTPFLNMIAKKGTMGIIAPEFRMPPMLGLSASWLMSKNMAGVNLTLNGGLDLGFAFGDLDTRSTIDLPLVYHRLGVYYNKWGIHTGLDVQKYISEKIGVLVDLDLRLLPGLKGNYSLEHKLLISWHKSENFRIMTGYKFVMGEYPYGSDMRLLPYIPMAEAWVPIIELQWGKSRK
;
A
#
# COMPACT_ATOMS: atom_id res chain seq x y z
N MET A 1 -16.22 27.20 -24.98
CA MET A 1 -15.70 25.99 -24.33
C MET A 1 -14.16 25.92 -24.25
N LYS A 2 -13.39 26.18 -25.32
CA LYS A 2 -11.90 26.10 -25.29
C LYS A 2 -11.24 27.09 -24.29
N LYS A 3 -11.80 28.28 -24.07
CA LYS A 3 -11.24 29.26 -23.10
C LYS A 3 -11.46 28.85 -21.62
N ILE A 4 -12.56 28.16 -21.31
CA ILE A 4 -12.85 27.71 -19.94
C ILE A 4 -11.87 26.59 -19.51
N ILE A 5 -11.51 25.68 -20.42
CA ILE A 5 -10.53 24.61 -20.17
C ILE A 5 -9.15 25.22 -19.92
N PHE A 6 -8.78 26.29 -20.65
CA PHE A 6 -7.50 26.97 -20.48
C PHE A 6 -7.37 27.67 -19.12
N TYR A 7 -8.44 28.28 -18.62
CA TYR A 7 -8.47 28.89 -17.27
C TYR A 7 -8.42 27.83 -16.15
N PHE A 8 -9.02 26.65 -16.34
CA PHE A 8 -8.90 25.55 -15.40
C PHE A 8 -7.47 25.02 -15.31
N ILE A 9 -6.74 24.97 -16.41
CA ILE A 9 -5.34 24.55 -16.44
C ILE A 9 -4.43 25.60 -15.78
N ILE A 10 -4.67 26.90 -15.99
CA ILE A 10 -3.85 27.97 -15.39
C ILE A 10 -4.14 28.13 -13.87
N ALA A 11 -5.38 27.99 -13.42
CA ALA A 11 -5.73 28.03 -12.00
C ALA A 11 -5.10 26.86 -11.20
N SER A 12 -4.72 25.77 -11.87
CA SER A 12 -4.07 24.62 -11.24
C SER A 12 -2.56 24.77 -11.04
N LEU A 13 -1.96 25.86 -11.52
CA LEU A 13 -0.50 26.10 -11.46
C LEU A 13 -0.01 26.83 -10.20
N VAL A 14 -0.93 27.27 -9.31
CA VAL A 14 -0.58 28.21 -8.23
C VAL A 14 -0.46 27.57 -6.84
N PHE A 15 -0.86 26.31 -6.65
CA PHE A 15 -0.84 25.70 -5.32
C PHE A 15 0.20 24.55 -5.23
N GLY A 16 1.45 24.93 -5.07
CA GLY A 16 2.58 24.03 -4.97
C GLY A 16 3.23 23.92 -3.58
N GLU A 17 2.47 23.96 -2.50
CA GLU A 17 3.00 23.52 -1.21
C GLU A 17 2.89 22.02 -1.08
N THR A 18 4.03 21.35 -0.84
CA THR A 18 4.11 19.94 -0.44
C THR A 18 3.32 19.76 0.84
N LYS A 19 2.11 19.26 0.73
CA LYS A 19 1.27 18.98 1.90
C LYS A 19 1.73 17.70 2.59
N LYS A 20 1.63 17.69 3.88
CA LYS A 20 2.22 16.77 4.88
C LYS A 20 1.76 15.30 4.80
N TRP A 21 0.99 14.86 3.81
CA TRP A 21 0.36 13.54 3.77
C TRP A 21 0.85 12.69 2.59
N ASP A 22 2.15 12.39 2.55
CA ASP A 22 2.79 11.72 1.42
C ASP A 22 3.23 10.28 1.73
N ALA A 23 2.29 9.44 2.19
CA ALA A 23 2.58 8.06 2.55
C ALA A 23 3.15 7.23 1.39
N HIS A 24 2.66 7.49 0.18
CA HIS A 24 3.00 6.76 -1.05
C HIS A 24 4.17 7.37 -1.83
N SER A 25 4.93 8.29 -1.25
CA SER A 25 6.00 9.00 -1.94
C SER A 25 7.39 8.71 -1.36
N ALA A 26 8.45 9.19 -2.02
CA ALA A 26 9.81 9.19 -1.49
C ALA A 26 10.01 10.21 -0.37
N TYR A 27 9.08 11.15 -0.19
CA TYR A 27 9.16 12.11 0.89
C TYR A 27 8.93 11.45 2.24
N LEU A 28 9.73 11.83 3.22
CA LEU A 28 9.60 11.36 4.60
C LEU A 28 8.73 12.30 5.41
N LEU A 29 8.14 11.77 6.48
CA LEU A 29 7.49 12.63 7.47
C LEU A 29 8.49 13.56 8.12
N PRO A 30 8.12 14.83 8.36
CA PRO A 30 8.92 15.75 9.17
C PRO A 30 9.26 15.12 10.52
N GLN A 31 10.45 15.46 11.04
CA GLN A 31 10.88 14.97 12.35
C GLN A 31 9.83 15.25 13.44
N LYS A 32 9.59 14.29 14.31
CA LYS A 32 8.58 14.30 15.38
C LYS A 32 7.12 14.37 14.91
N ARG A 33 6.84 14.32 13.61
CA ARG A 33 5.47 14.16 13.10
C ARG A 33 5.12 12.67 13.10
N TRP A 34 3.88 12.39 13.47
CA TRP A 34 3.28 11.08 13.28
C TRP A 34 1.98 11.18 12.47
N GLU A 35 1.68 10.11 11.78
CA GLU A 35 0.44 9.92 11.03
C GLU A 35 -0.05 8.48 11.21
N MET A 36 -1.36 8.28 11.21
CA MET A 36 -1.98 6.96 11.21
C MET A 36 -3.36 6.99 10.57
N GLY A 37 -3.83 5.86 10.10
CA GLY A 37 -5.18 5.69 9.60
C GLY A 37 -5.80 4.37 10.01
N LEU A 38 -7.02 4.11 9.53
CA LEU A 38 -7.67 2.82 9.72
C LEU A 38 -6.92 1.71 8.97
N PHE A 39 -6.56 1.97 7.70
CA PHE A 39 -5.80 1.04 6.85
C PHE A 39 -4.36 1.51 6.62
N GLN A 40 -4.08 2.80 6.84
CA GLN A 40 -2.72 3.31 6.78
C GLN A 40 -1.97 2.96 8.07
N PRO A 41 -0.73 2.43 7.97
CA PRO A 41 0.13 2.23 9.14
C PRO A 41 0.33 3.50 9.96
N PHE A 42 0.58 3.34 11.24
CA PHE A 42 1.20 4.40 12.06
C PHE A 42 2.59 4.66 11.50
N ARG A 43 2.88 5.91 11.17
CA ARG A 43 4.15 6.41 10.64
C ARG A 43 4.72 7.44 11.60
N TYR A 44 6.02 7.43 11.78
CA TYR A 44 6.72 8.38 12.66
C TYR A 44 8.02 8.86 12.01
N GLY A 45 8.13 10.17 11.80
CA GLY A 45 9.37 10.84 11.39
C GLY A 45 10.36 10.87 12.54
N TYR A 46 11.31 9.94 12.55
CA TYR A 46 12.35 9.86 13.58
C TYR A 46 13.41 10.95 13.40
N SER A 47 13.86 11.13 12.16
CA SER A 47 14.78 12.18 11.78
C SER A 47 14.43 12.71 10.39
N GLU A 48 15.17 13.68 9.87
CA GLU A 48 15.00 14.15 8.49
C GLU A 48 15.30 13.09 7.43
N SER A 49 16.04 12.04 7.80
CA SER A 49 16.44 10.96 6.89
C SER A 49 15.82 9.60 7.19
N ILE A 50 15.06 9.45 8.29
CA ILE A 50 14.52 8.16 8.74
C ILE A 50 13.08 8.31 9.21
N GLU A 51 12.22 7.43 8.67
CA GLU A 51 10.84 7.26 9.06
C GLU A 51 10.59 5.78 9.40
N TYR A 52 9.91 5.54 10.50
CA TYR A 52 9.42 4.20 10.90
C TYR A 52 7.93 4.09 10.69
N SER A 53 7.47 2.88 10.40
CA SER A 53 6.04 2.59 10.41
C SER A 53 5.72 1.17 10.90
N VAL A 54 4.53 1.06 11.50
CA VAL A 54 3.94 -0.18 11.99
C VAL A 54 2.43 -0.08 11.83
N HIS A 55 1.77 -1.14 11.43
CA HIS A 55 0.32 -1.15 11.35
C HIS A 55 -0.27 -1.62 12.69
N PRO A 56 -0.79 -0.73 13.55
CA PRO A 56 -1.10 -1.08 14.94
C PRO A 56 -2.23 -2.11 15.05
N LEU A 57 -3.26 -2.05 14.18
CA LEU A 57 -4.36 -3.03 14.21
C LEU A 57 -3.90 -4.43 13.81
N TRP A 58 -3.02 -4.53 12.81
CA TRP A 58 -2.50 -5.80 12.34
C TRP A 58 -1.35 -6.33 13.19
N PHE A 59 -0.66 -5.48 13.95
CA PHE A 59 0.55 -5.85 14.68
C PHE A 59 0.36 -7.05 15.62
N PHE A 60 -0.79 -7.14 16.28
CA PHE A 60 -1.07 -8.22 17.23
C PHE A 60 -1.33 -9.58 16.58
N VAL A 61 -1.80 -9.60 15.35
CA VAL A 61 -2.12 -10.83 14.61
C VAL A 61 -1.16 -11.07 13.45
N MET A 62 -0.56 -10.02 12.93
CA MET A 62 0.41 -10.04 11.84
C MET A 62 1.51 -9.01 12.13
N PRO A 63 2.46 -9.34 13.03
CA PRO A 63 3.58 -8.45 13.35
C PRO A 63 4.25 -7.91 12.10
N ASN A 64 4.39 -6.59 12.03
CA ASN A 64 4.93 -5.91 10.87
C ASN A 64 5.73 -4.68 11.31
N PHE A 65 6.72 -4.32 10.51
CA PHE A 65 7.52 -3.12 10.70
C PHE A 65 8.07 -2.65 9.37
N SER A 66 8.21 -1.34 9.21
CA SER A 66 8.83 -0.74 8.03
C SER A 66 9.75 0.40 8.42
N LEU A 67 10.86 0.49 7.69
CA LEU A 67 11.83 1.57 7.75
C LEU A 67 11.89 2.23 6.37
N LYS A 68 11.69 3.56 6.30
CA LYS A 68 11.94 4.36 5.10
C LYS A 68 13.13 5.28 5.38
N LYS A 69 14.10 5.29 4.46
CA LYS A 69 15.32 6.09 4.56
C LYS A 69 15.48 6.96 3.32
N SER A 70 15.71 8.25 3.52
CA SER A 70 16.06 9.18 2.45
C SER A 70 17.36 8.76 1.78
N GLN A 71 17.44 8.92 0.47
CA GLN A 71 18.61 8.68 -0.34
C GLN A 71 18.97 9.93 -1.14
N SER A 72 20.12 9.92 -1.80
CA SER A 72 20.52 11.01 -2.68
C SER A 72 19.54 11.16 -3.85
N ASP A 73 19.26 12.39 -4.23
CA ASP A 73 18.40 12.68 -5.38
C ASP A 73 19.00 12.11 -6.68
N ILE A 74 18.15 11.55 -7.53
CA ILE A 74 18.54 10.94 -8.81
C ILE A 74 17.78 11.63 -9.93
N ALA A 75 18.47 12.23 -10.89
CA ALA A 75 17.89 12.89 -12.07
C ALA A 75 16.78 13.93 -11.72
N GLY A 76 16.93 14.62 -10.58
CA GLY A 76 15.97 15.60 -10.11
C GLY A 76 14.70 15.00 -9.50
N PHE A 77 14.73 13.71 -9.15
CA PHE A 77 13.76 13.05 -8.28
C PHE A 77 14.32 12.91 -6.89
N THR A 78 13.53 13.26 -5.89
CA THR A 78 13.82 12.87 -4.51
C THR A 78 13.68 11.38 -4.38
N SER A 79 14.64 10.71 -3.75
CA SER A 79 14.64 9.26 -3.64
C SER A 79 14.68 8.76 -2.20
N ALA A 80 14.08 7.60 -1.97
CA ALA A 80 14.09 6.90 -0.70
C ALA A 80 14.12 5.38 -0.89
N SER A 81 14.77 4.68 0.02
CA SER A 81 14.64 3.24 0.16
C SER A 81 13.65 2.91 1.27
N GLN A 82 12.85 1.85 1.06
CA GLN A 82 11.93 1.35 2.07
C GLN A 82 12.14 -0.15 2.27
N TYR A 83 12.25 -0.54 3.53
CA TYR A 83 12.41 -1.94 3.95
C TYR A 83 11.24 -2.32 4.83
N LYS A 84 10.65 -3.48 4.57
CA LYS A 84 9.52 -4.01 5.34
C LYS A 84 9.80 -5.42 5.80
N ILE A 85 9.31 -5.75 6.98
CA ILE A 85 9.30 -7.09 7.54
C ILE A 85 7.89 -7.41 8.02
N VAL A 86 7.42 -8.63 7.77
CA VAL A 86 6.10 -9.08 8.20
C VAL A 86 6.14 -10.55 8.60
N TYR A 87 5.38 -10.89 9.65
CA TYR A 87 5.21 -12.26 10.14
C TYR A 87 3.72 -12.64 10.08
N PRO A 88 3.22 -13.23 8.97
CA PRO A 88 1.79 -13.41 8.74
C PRO A 88 1.19 -14.66 9.41
N THR A 89 2.01 -15.57 9.91
CA THR A 89 1.59 -16.90 10.41
C THR A 89 0.47 -16.84 11.45
N PRO A 90 0.49 -15.97 12.48
CA PRO A 90 -0.60 -15.94 13.47
C PRO A 90 -1.95 -15.57 12.84
N PHE A 91 -1.96 -14.59 11.93
CA PHE A 91 -3.16 -14.17 11.21
C PHE A 91 -3.71 -15.30 10.33
N LEU A 92 -2.85 -15.94 9.53
CA LEU A 92 -3.26 -17.02 8.63
C LEU A 92 -3.80 -18.22 9.41
N ASN A 93 -3.17 -18.62 10.50
CA ASN A 93 -3.68 -19.68 11.36
C ASN A 93 -4.96 -19.27 12.11
N MET A 94 -5.17 -17.98 12.35
CA MET A 94 -6.44 -17.48 12.90
C MET A 94 -7.59 -17.65 11.91
N ILE A 95 -7.41 -17.28 10.64
CA ILE A 95 -8.44 -17.39 9.60
C ILE A 95 -8.62 -18.83 9.06
N ALA A 96 -7.68 -19.73 9.37
CA ALA A 96 -7.79 -21.17 9.09
C ALA A 96 -8.57 -21.93 10.16
N LYS A 97 -8.94 -21.30 11.29
CA LYS A 97 -9.72 -21.97 12.32
C LYS A 97 -11.14 -22.27 11.84
N LYS A 98 -11.65 -23.43 12.21
CA LYS A 98 -13.04 -23.82 11.91
C LYS A 98 -14.03 -22.76 12.41
N GLY A 99 -14.92 -22.34 11.53
CA GLY A 99 -15.92 -21.31 11.84
C GLY A 99 -15.43 -19.86 11.72
N THR A 100 -14.18 -19.65 11.30
CA THR A 100 -13.63 -18.30 11.09
C THR A 100 -13.52 -18.03 9.58
N MET A 101 -14.38 -17.20 9.05
CA MET A 101 -14.40 -16.68 7.67
C MET A 101 -14.32 -17.71 6.52
N GLY A 102 -13.86 -18.96 6.75
CA GLY A 102 -13.78 -20.03 5.73
C GLY A 102 -12.83 -19.76 4.56
N ILE A 103 -11.88 -18.84 4.75
CA ILE A 103 -10.94 -18.42 3.71
C ILE A 103 -9.84 -19.47 3.50
N ILE A 104 -9.32 -20.02 4.60
CA ILE A 104 -8.35 -21.15 4.58
C ILE A 104 -9.06 -22.35 5.17
N ALA A 105 -8.96 -23.50 4.49
CA ALA A 105 -9.53 -24.74 5.01
C ALA A 105 -8.82 -25.15 6.33
N PRO A 106 -9.59 -25.59 7.35
CA PRO A 106 -9.04 -25.83 8.69
C PRO A 106 -7.99 -26.92 8.80
N GLU A 107 -7.91 -27.82 7.81
CA GLU A 107 -6.87 -28.85 7.71
C GLU A 107 -5.48 -28.30 7.40
N PHE A 108 -5.37 -27.08 6.85
CA PHE A 108 -4.10 -26.48 6.53
C PHE A 108 -3.55 -25.70 7.72
N ARG A 109 -2.40 -26.11 8.19
CA ARG A 109 -1.65 -25.41 9.21
C ARG A 109 -0.49 -24.67 8.57
N MET A 110 -0.49 -23.35 8.72
CA MET A 110 0.58 -22.51 8.20
C MET A 110 1.84 -22.63 9.07
N PRO A 111 3.00 -22.96 8.48
CA PRO A 111 4.26 -22.94 9.19
C PRO A 111 4.65 -21.51 9.59
N PRO A 112 5.68 -21.33 10.42
CA PRO A 112 6.28 -20.02 10.63
C PRO A 112 6.75 -19.43 9.29
N MET A 113 6.34 -18.20 8.98
CA MET A 113 6.66 -17.52 7.72
C MET A 113 7.17 -16.12 7.99
N LEU A 114 8.17 -15.69 7.23
CA LEU A 114 8.76 -14.36 7.31
C LEU A 114 8.78 -13.72 5.91
N GLY A 115 8.22 -12.54 5.79
CA GLY A 115 8.28 -11.73 4.57
C GLY A 115 9.23 -10.55 4.75
N LEU A 116 10.08 -10.33 3.74
CA LEU A 116 10.95 -9.17 3.64
C LEU A 116 10.66 -8.46 2.32
N SER A 117 10.65 -7.12 2.34
CA SER A 117 10.53 -6.31 1.13
C SER A 117 11.57 -5.21 1.14
N ALA A 118 12.16 -4.95 -0.02
CA ALA A 118 13.03 -3.82 -0.26
C ALA A 118 12.51 -3.07 -1.49
N SER A 119 12.16 -1.79 -1.32
CA SER A 119 11.62 -0.95 -2.39
C SER A 119 12.46 0.32 -2.54
N TRP A 120 12.55 0.80 -3.75
CA TRP A 120 13.08 2.10 -4.11
C TRP A 120 11.95 3.00 -4.58
N LEU A 121 11.89 4.19 -4.03
CA LEU A 121 10.88 5.20 -4.31
C LEU A 121 11.56 6.42 -4.92
N MET A 122 10.99 6.96 -5.98
CA MET A 122 11.46 8.19 -6.63
C MET A 122 10.27 9.12 -6.85
N SER A 123 10.30 10.30 -6.26
CA SER A 123 9.22 11.27 -6.32
C SER A 123 9.66 12.60 -6.89
N LYS A 124 8.80 13.19 -7.71
CA LYS A 124 9.00 14.52 -8.27
C LYS A 124 7.70 15.31 -8.28
N ASN A 125 7.77 16.55 -7.82
CA ASN A 125 6.68 17.48 -8.02
C ASN A 125 6.82 18.17 -9.37
N MET A 126 5.81 18.05 -10.22
CA MET A 126 5.74 18.69 -11.53
C MET A 126 4.45 19.49 -11.62
N ALA A 127 4.54 20.82 -11.57
CA ALA A 127 3.41 21.73 -11.68
C ALA A 127 2.24 21.39 -10.72
N GLY A 128 2.55 21.10 -9.46
CA GLY A 128 1.56 20.77 -8.43
C GLY A 128 1.01 19.34 -8.48
N VAL A 129 1.57 18.49 -9.35
CA VAL A 129 1.32 17.05 -9.39
C VAL A 129 2.53 16.34 -8.80
N ASN A 130 2.32 15.57 -7.74
CA ASN A 130 3.33 14.66 -7.20
C ASN A 130 3.28 13.34 -7.94
N LEU A 131 4.34 13.03 -8.65
CA LEU A 131 4.55 11.75 -9.31
C LEU A 131 5.53 10.93 -8.48
N THR A 132 5.18 9.67 -8.18
CA THR A 132 6.07 8.73 -7.52
C THR A 132 6.16 7.44 -8.35
N LEU A 133 7.37 7.04 -8.63
CA LEU A 133 7.70 5.72 -9.16
C LEU A 133 8.19 4.86 -8.00
N ASN A 134 7.72 3.63 -7.93
CA ASN A 134 8.22 2.65 -6.97
C ASN A 134 8.62 1.36 -7.70
N GLY A 135 9.56 0.65 -7.10
CA GLY A 135 9.95 -0.67 -7.58
C GLY A 135 10.75 -1.40 -6.51
N GLY A 136 10.62 -2.72 -6.46
CA GLY A 136 11.29 -3.47 -5.42
C GLY A 136 11.19 -4.98 -5.56
N LEU A 137 11.78 -5.63 -4.58
CA LEU A 137 11.87 -7.08 -4.43
C LEU A 137 11.18 -7.49 -3.14
N ASP A 138 10.35 -8.52 -3.23
CA ASP A 138 9.72 -9.19 -2.10
C ASP A 138 10.34 -10.59 -1.94
N LEU A 139 10.68 -10.96 -0.72
CA LEU A 139 11.21 -12.28 -0.36
C LEU A 139 10.27 -12.93 0.67
N GLY A 140 9.96 -14.21 0.46
CA GLY A 140 9.13 -15.01 1.36
C GLY A 140 9.86 -16.26 1.84
N PHE A 141 9.88 -16.46 3.14
CA PHE A 141 10.46 -17.63 3.78
C PHE A 141 9.38 -18.39 4.55
N ALA A 142 9.25 -19.68 4.27
CA ALA A 142 8.42 -20.59 5.05
C ALA A 142 9.36 -21.60 5.75
N PHE A 143 9.24 -21.70 7.06
CA PHE A 143 10.06 -22.59 7.90
C PHE A 143 9.26 -23.85 8.24
N GLY A 144 9.05 -24.70 7.23
CA GLY A 144 8.27 -25.93 7.26
C GLY A 144 7.49 -26.14 5.97
N ASP A 145 6.72 -27.22 5.94
CA ASP A 145 5.91 -27.57 4.77
C ASP A 145 4.75 -26.61 4.60
N LEU A 146 4.68 -25.98 3.45
CA LEU A 146 3.61 -25.09 3.03
C LEU A 146 2.83 -25.77 1.90
N ASP A 147 1.61 -26.23 2.21
CA ASP A 147 0.78 -26.93 1.25
C ASP A 147 0.31 -25.98 0.14
N THR A 148 0.60 -26.30 -1.11
CA THR A 148 0.24 -25.48 -2.27
C THR A 148 -1.26 -25.33 -2.44
N ARG A 149 -2.07 -26.21 -1.87
CA ARG A 149 -3.53 -26.11 -1.89
C ARG A 149 -4.06 -25.05 -0.91
N SER A 150 -3.24 -24.62 0.05
CA SER A 150 -3.57 -23.55 1.00
C SER A 150 -3.22 -22.15 0.48
N THR A 151 -2.79 -22.01 -0.77
CA THR A 151 -2.40 -20.75 -1.35
C THR A 151 -3.56 -19.79 -1.38
N ILE A 152 -3.47 -18.73 -0.59
CA ILE A 152 -4.43 -17.64 -0.60
C ILE A 152 -3.66 -16.37 -0.86
N ASP A 153 -4.17 -15.59 -1.76
CA ASP A 153 -3.63 -14.28 -2.03
C ASP A 153 -4.72 -13.24 -1.69
N LEU A 154 -4.53 -12.59 -0.57
CA LEU A 154 -5.44 -11.54 -0.12
C LEU A 154 -4.88 -10.19 -0.56
N PRO A 155 -5.45 -9.50 -1.56
CA PRO A 155 -4.93 -8.24 -2.08
C PRO A 155 -5.02 -7.08 -1.10
N LEU A 156 -5.62 -7.29 0.05
CA LEU A 156 -5.66 -6.33 1.16
C LEU A 156 -4.52 -6.55 2.16
N VAL A 157 -3.81 -7.67 2.09
CA VAL A 157 -2.70 -8.01 2.97
C VAL A 157 -1.39 -7.88 2.21
N TYR A 158 -0.58 -6.94 2.60
CA TYR A 158 0.74 -6.67 2.00
C TYR A 158 1.85 -7.37 2.81
N HIS A 159 2.42 -8.28 2.33
CA HIS A 159 2.99 -8.97 1.21
C HIS A 159 1.98 -9.88 0.52
N ARG A 160 2.03 -9.96 -0.80
CA ARG A 160 1.26 -10.99 -1.47
C ARG A 160 1.67 -12.34 -0.94
N LEU A 161 0.68 -13.10 -0.44
CA LEU A 161 0.95 -14.40 0.18
C LEU A 161 1.59 -15.40 -0.79
N GLY A 162 1.36 -15.23 -2.09
CA GLY A 162 2.03 -15.98 -3.14
C GLY A 162 3.57 -15.95 -3.06
N VAL A 163 4.17 -14.91 -2.49
CA VAL A 163 5.62 -14.81 -2.36
C VAL A 163 6.23 -15.92 -1.47
N TYR A 164 5.48 -16.43 -0.49
CA TYR A 164 5.96 -17.50 0.39
C TYR A 164 6.05 -18.84 -0.32
N TYR A 165 5.23 -19.07 -1.35
CA TYR A 165 5.28 -20.28 -2.18
C TYR A 165 6.37 -20.19 -3.24
N ASN A 166 6.58 -18.99 -3.78
CA ASN A 166 7.53 -18.73 -4.85
C ASN A 166 8.91 -18.32 -4.35
N LYS A 167 9.04 -17.99 -3.05
CA LYS A 167 10.22 -17.47 -2.36
C LYS A 167 10.58 -16.03 -2.68
N TRP A 168 10.21 -15.50 -3.84
CA TRP A 168 10.47 -14.12 -4.23
C TRP A 168 9.44 -13.59 -5.22
N GLY A 169 9.39 -12.29 -5.34
CA GLY A 169 8.56 -11.57 -6.31
C GLY A 169 9.12 -10.17 -6.56
N ILE A 170 8.66 -9.55 -7.61
CA ILE A 170 9.00 -8.17 -8.00
C ILE A 170 7.71 -7.35 -7.97
N HIS A 171 7.81 -6.12 -7.49
CA HIS A 171 6.75 -5.14 -7.63
C HIS A 171 7.27 -3.85 -8.24
N THR A 172 6.41 -3.17 -8.98
CA THR A 172 6.63 -1.83 -9.48
C THR A 172 5.32 -1.08 -9.50
N GLY A 173 5.37 0.24 -9.33
CA GLY A 173 4.16 1.05 -9.28
C GLY A 173 4.37 2.50 -9.63
N LEU A 174 3.26 3.16 -9.82
CA LEU A 174 3.14 4.57 -10.14
C LEU A 174 2.06 5.20 -9.28
N ASP A 175 2.42 6.19 -8.48
CA ASP A 175 1.48 7.02 -7.74
C ASP A 175 1.44 8.43 -8.34
N VAL A 176 0.24 8.94 -8.52
CA VAL A 176 -0.01 10.32 -8.97
C VAL A 176 -0.92 10.99 -7.96
N GLN A 177 -0.43 12.03 -7.32
CA GLN A 177 -1.20 12.79 -6.35
C GLN A 177 -1.30 14.26 -6.77
N LYS A 178 -2.52 14.79 -6.74
CA LYS A 178 -2.80 16.20 -7.03
C LYS A 178 -3.77 16.78 -6.02
N TYR A 179 -3.50 18.00 -5.58
CA TYR A 179 -4.46 18.80 -4.84
C TYR A 179 -5.24 19.68 -5.82
N ILE A 180 -6.58 19.47 -5.86
CA ILE A 180 -7.51 20.26 -6.70
C ILE A 180 -7.82 21.58 -6.00
N SER A 181 -7.85 21.57 -4.66
CA SER A 181 -8.01 22.76 -3.81
C SER A 181 -7.24 22.55 -2.50
N GLU A 182 -7.23 23.56 -1.64
CA GLU A 182 -6.62 23.46 -0.30
C GLU A 182 -7.16 22.29 0.54
N LYS A 183 -8.43 21.91 0.30
CA LYS A 183 -9.10 20.88 1.09
C LYS A 183 -9.30 19.57 0.34
N ILE A 184 -9.15 19.54 -0.97
CA ILE A 184 -9.47 18.36 -1.78
C ILE A 184 -8.21 17.91 -2.54
N GLY A 185 -7.87 16.64 -2.39
CA GLY A 185 -6.82 15.98 -3.15
C GLY A 185 -7.32 14.72 -3.83
N VAL A 186 -6.63 14.31 -4.87
CA VAL A 186 -6.86 13.05 -5.59
C VAL A 186 -5.57 12.27 -5.61
N LEU A 187 -5.64 10.98 -5.33
CA LEU A 187 -4.56 10.01 -5.45
C LEU A 187 -4.98 8.93 -6.45
N VAL A 188 -4.13 8.68 -7.43
CA VAL A 188 -4.21 7.54 -8.34
C VAL A 188 -2.96 6.70 -8.11
N ASP A 189 -3.15 5.42 -7.91
CA ASP A 189 -2.10 4.45 -7.61
C ASP A 189 -2.28 3.26 -8.54
N LEU A 190 -1.19 2.81 -9.14
CA LEU A 190 -1.15 1.66 -10.03
C LEU A 190 0.06 0.80 -9.67
N ASP A 191 -0.17 -0.42 -9.22
CA ASP A 191 0.86 -1.37 -8.83
C ASP A 191 0.80 -2.64 -9.69
N LEU A 192 1.92 -3.04 -10.24
CA LEU A 192 2.13 -4.33 -10.90
C LEU A 192 3.02 -5.21 -10.01
N ARG A 193 2.58 -6.44 -9.79
CA ARG A 193 3.34 -7.45 -9.05
C ARG A 193 3.54 -8.68 -9.91
N LEU A 194 4.75 -9.20 -9.89
CA LEU A 194 5.18 -10.40 -10.61
C LEU A 194 5.69 -11.42 -9.61
N LEU A 195 5.17 -12.64 -9.70
CA LEU A 195 5.55 -13.79 -8.87
C LEU A 195 6.02 -14.94 -9.78
N PRO A 196 7.25 -14.90 -10.30
CA PRO A 196 7.72 -15.90 -11.26
C PRO A 196 7.69 -17.31 -10.68
N GLY A 197 7.14 -18.27 -11.41
CA GLY A 197 7.15 -19.69 -11.03
C GLY A 197 5.84 -20.27 -10.47
N LEU A 198 4.82 -19.45 -10.19
CA LEU A 198 3.49 -19.93 -9.83
C LEU A 198 2.49 -19.79 -11.00
N LYS A 199 1.47 -20.67 -11.01
CA LYS A 199 0.23 -20.33 -11.68
C LYS A 199 -0.34 -19.10 -10.97
N GLY A 200 -0.68 -18.04 -11.74
CA GLY A 200 -1.06 -16.80 -11.13
C GLY A 200 0.16 -15.93 -10.80
N ASN A 201 0.96 -15.67 -11.81
CA ASN A 201 2.26 -15.05 -11.66
C ASN A 201 2.23 -13.52 -11.70
N TYR A 202 1.10 -12.88 -11.97
CA TYR A 202 1.01 -11.42 -11.97
C TYR A 202 -0.27 -10.90 -11.34
N SER A 203 -0.22 -9.67 -10.81
CA SER A 203 -1.41 -8.88 -10.50
C SER A 203 -1.18 -7.42 -10.82
N LEU A 204 -2.24 -6.78 -11.27
CA LEU A 204 -2.35 -5.35 -11.43
C LEU A 204 -3.35 -4.84 -10.40
N GLU A 205 -2.93 -3.88 -9.60
CA GLU A 205 -3.74 -3.21 -8.61
C GLU A 205 -3.87 -1.74 -8.99
N HIS A 206 -5.09 -1.22 -8.99
CA HIS A 206 -5.36 0.18 -9.23
C HIS A 206 -6.19 0.74 -8.09
N LYS A 207 -5.82 1.92 -7.61
CA LYS A 207 -6.53 2.60 -6.53
C LYS A 207 -6.77 4.06 -6.94
N LEU A 208 -8.00 4.51 -6.75
CA LEU A 208 -8.38 5.92 -6.88
C LEU A 208 -8.98 6.37 -5.55
N LEU A 209 -8.40 7.40 -4.96
CA LEU A 209 -8.88 7.98 -3.71
C LEU A 209 -9.05 9.50 -3.85
N ILE A 210 -10.17 10.00 -3.37
CA ILE A 210 -10.43 11.41 -3.16
C ILE A 210 -10.24 11.69 -1.68
N SER A 211 -9.42 12.67 -1.34
CA SER A 211 -9.17 13.09 0.04
C SER A 211 -9.81 14.44 0.34
N TRP A 212 -10.48 14.53 1.48
CA TRP A 212 -10.95 15.77 2.06
C TRP A 212 -10.18 16.09 3.34
N HIS A 213 -9.45 17.19 3.32
CA HIS A 213 -8.62 17.67 4.42
C HIS A 213 -9.46 18.63 5.30
N LYS A 214 -9.98 18.11 6.43
CA LYS A 214 -10.68 18.92 7.42
C LYS A 214 -9.70 19.89 8.12
N SER A 215 -8.47 19.42 8.35
CA SER A 215 -7.40 20.19 8.98
C SER A 215 -6.02 19.63 8.57
N GLU A 216 -4.93 20.25 8.98
CA GLU A 216 -3.58 19.71 8.82
C GLU A 216 -3.36 18.37 9.53
N ASN A 217 -4.21 18.05 10.50
CA ASN A 217 -4.07 16.87 11.36
C ASN A 217 -5.14 15.82 11.14
N PHE A 218 -6.11 16.06 10.27
CA PHE A 218 -7.18 15.10 9.99
C PHE A 218 -7.67 15.20 8.55
N ARG A 219 -7.75 14.05 7.88
CA ARG A 219 -8.37 13.91 6.57
C ARG A 219 -9.22 12.65 6.46
N ILE A 220 -10.18 12.69 5.56
CA ILE A 220 -11.00 11.56 5.13
C ILE A 220 -10.66 11.27 3.68
N MET A 221 -10.50 10.00 3.36
CA MET A 221 -10.30 9.56 1.98
C MET A 221 -11.39 8.55 1.63
N THR A 222 -11.89 8.64 0.42
CA THR A 222 -12.87 7.70 -0.12
C THR A 222 -12.56 7.38 -1.57
N GLY A 223 -12.90 6.19 -2.00
CA GLY A 223 -12.67 5.74 -3.35
C GLY A 223 -12.75 4.25 -3.47
N TYR A 224 -11.91 3.67 -4.29
CA TYR A 224 -11.88 2.24 -4.52
C TYR A 224 -10.47 1.72 -4.78
N LYS A 225 -10.32 0.42 -4.60
CA LYS A 225 -9.22 -0.39 -5.10
C LYS A 225 -9.78 -1.42 -6.07
N PHE A 226 -9.19 -1.48 -7.24
CA PHE A 226 -9.45 -2.50 -8.25
C PHE A 226 -8.27 -3.46 -8.29
N VAL A 227 -8.55 -4.76 -8.39
CA VAL A 227 -7.53 -5.79 -8.44
C VAL A 227 -7.82 -6.72 -9.61
N MET A 228 -6.83 -6.89 -10.48
CA MET A 228 -6.90 -7.77 -11.63
C MET A 228 -5.62 -8.61 -11.66
N GLY A 229 -5.73 -9.88 -12.05
CA GLY A 229 -4.55 -10.70 -12.23
C GLY A 229 -4.86 -12.18 -12.17
N GLU A 230 -3.81 -12.97 -12.28
CA GLU A 230 -3.89 -14.40 -12.05
C GLU A 230 -3.66 -14.69 -10.58
N TYR A 231 -4.60 -15.35 -9.96
CA TYR A 231 -4.49 -15.84 -8.59
C TYR A 231 -4.47 -17.37 -8.61
N PRO A 232 -3.75 -18.02 -7.69
CA PRO A 232 -3.57 -19.47 -7.72
C PRO A 232 -4.85 -20.31 -7.75
N TYR A 233 -5.99 -19.75 -7.35
CA TYR A 233 -7.31 -20.40 -7.34
C TYR A 233 -8.32 -19.78 -8.30
N GLY A 234 -7.86 -19.11 -9.34
CA GLY A 234 -8.69 -18.46 -10.34
C GLY A 234 -8.90 -16.97 -10.11
N SER A 235 -9.50 -16.32 -11.10
CA SER A 235 -9.79 -14.90 -11.09
C SER A 235 -10.94 -14.50 -10.17
N ASP A 236 -11.65 -15.47 -9.63
CA ASP A 236 -12.88 -15.26 -8.83
C ASP A 236 -12.53 -14.96 -7.38
N MET A 237 -11.86 -13.84 -7.15
CA MET A 237 -11.69 -13.33 -5.79
C MET A 237 -13.02 -12.81 -5.25
N ARG A 238 -13.70 -13.62 -4.49
CA ARG A 238 -14.81 -13.18 -3.66
C ARG A 238 -14.28 -12.78 -2.31
N LEU A 239 -13.94 -11.51 -2.14
CA LEU A 239 -13.51 -10.93 -0.85
C LEU A 239 -14.51 -11.19 0.28
N LEU A 240 -15.78 -11.25 -0.07
CA LEU A 240 -16.89 -11.66 0.81
C LEU A 240 -17.75 -12.64 0.01
N PRO A 241 -17.78 -13.94 0.39
CA PRO A 241 -18.45 -14.97 -0.40
C PRO A 241 -19.96 -14.76 -0.60
N TYR A 242 -20.53 -13.76 0.05
CA TYR A 242 -21.96 -13.44 0.02
C TYR A 242 -22.29 -12.08 -0.60
N ILE A 243 -21.30 -11.32 -1.06
CA ILE A 243 -21.51 -10.00 -1.69
C ILE A 243 -20.98 -10.04 -3.12
N PRO A 244 -21.84 -10.26 -4.14
CA PRO A 244 -21.41 -10.40 -5.53
C PRO A 244 -20.80 -9.15 -6.16
N MET A 245 -20.86 -8.00 -5.48
CA MET A 245 -20.35 -6.72 -6.01
C MET A 245 -18.83 -6.55 -5.94
N ALA A 246 -18.10 -7.47 -5.31
CA ALA A 246 -16.70 -7.22 -4.96
C ALA A 246 -15.72 -8.15 -5.71
N GLU A 247 -16.05 -8.63 -6.89
CA GLU A 247 -15.15 -9.52 -7.65
C GLU A 247 -13.81 -8.85 -7.99
N ALA A 248 -13.82 -7.55 -8.27
CA ALA A 248 -12.61 -6.81 -8.62
C ALA A 248 -12.51 -5.44 -7.94
N TRP A 249 -13.60 -4.93 -7.36
CA TRP A 249 -13.69 -3.57 -6.84
C TRP A 249 -13.95 -3.57 -5.34
N VAL A 250 -13.02 -2.99 -4.59
CA VAL A 250 -13.14 -2.83 -3.13
C VAL A 250 -13.37 -1.36 -2.82
N PRO A 251 -14.53 -0.97 -2.28
CA PRO A 251 -14.73 0.39 -1.81
C PRO A 251 -13.81 0.67 -0.62
N ILE A 252 -13.21 1.85 -0.59
CA ILE A 252 -12.32 2.28 0.49
C ILE A 252 -12.89 3.54 1.13
N ILE A 253 -12.97 3.51 2.46
CA ILE A 253 -13.17 4.69 3.30
C ILE A 253 -12.06 4.66 4.33
N GLU A 254 -11.24 5.71 4.34
CA GLU A 254 -10.06 5.82 5.17
C GLU A 254 -10.14 7.11 5.99
N LEU A 255 -9.96 6.98 7.30
CA LEU A 255 -9.83 8.11 8.22
C LEU A 255 -8.38 8.19 8.65
N GLN A 256 -7.76 9.36 8.52
CA GLN A 256 -6.35 9.54 8.85
C GLN A 256 -6.15 10.71 9.80
N TRP A 257 -5.30 10.49 10.78
CA TRP A 257 -4.89 11.44 11.79
C TRP A 257 -3.38 11.66 11.72
N GLY A 258 -2.95 12.86 12.06
CA GLY A 258 -1.54 13.18 12.17
C GLY A 258 -1.31 14.35 13.13
N LYS A 259 -0.13 14.42 13.71
CA LYS A 259 0.26 15.52 14.60
C LYS A 259 1.77 15.71 14.59
N SER A 260 2.20 16.95 14.58
CA SER A 260 3.60 17.30 14.87
C SER A 260 3.76 17.57 16.36
N ARG A 261 4.75 16.94 16.99
CA ARG A 261 5.15 17.32 18.36
C ARG A 261 6.07 18.54 18.26
N LYS A 262 5.76 19.54 19.07
CA LYS A 262 6.63 20.70 19.26
C LYS A 262 7.93 20.29 19.94
#